data_48ebbb993930bb5b4173048487bd7e45
#
_entry.id   48ebbb993930bb5b4173048487bd7e45
#
_cell.length_a   1.000
_cell.length_b   1.000
_cell.length_c   1.000
_cell.angle_alpha   90.00
_cell.angle_beta   90.00
_cell.angle_gamma   90.00
#
_symmetry.space_group_name_H-M   'P 1'
#
loop_
_entity.id
_entity.type
_entity.pdbx_description
1 polymer ?
#
loop_
_entity_poly.entity_id
_entity_poly.type
_entity_poly.pdbx_seq_one_letter_code
_entity_poly.pdbx_strand_id
1 'polypeptide(L)'
;VIRYGIVGVGGFAANWVRWLEGLEAAGQARLAAAVVRDPAKHAAEVERLAARGCRVYPTLAAMLADGGVDVVGVPTGIAQHVPLAAQAMEAGYNVLVEKPVAATIQEVRELQEVARRTGRWCAVGFQFIYSPTIQWLRERLASGQLGALLRARVAIGWPRGARYYARNPWAGQLRQGDTWVLDGPATNATAHHLENMLYLVATQGGGAIASVRAELYRAGPIASYDSSCIEVLTEGGARLLHVASHTLEETLEPVMEVECERGSIHWEAADNSAIVRYADGREERRADPDPDEVHARPLAQVARVAAGLDPAPLCGLGEAEPHVLAIDLAFESSGGIATIGPEHVAQGTAGDGSALVRVEGMEGLLRQALASGRMFSELGAPWARATRPVAARGYGRFPGNEALARALGGV
;
A
#
# COMPACT_ATOMS: atom_id res chain seq x y z
N VAL A 1 -26.97 -7.86 -7.37
CA VAL A 1 -26.29 -6.98 -6.38
C VAL A 1 -25.45 -7.87 -5.46
N ILE A 2 -24.15 -7.68 -5.44
CA ILE A 2 -23.21 -8.46 -4.63
C ILE A 2 -23.30 -8.05 -3.17
N ARG A 3 -23.27 -9.03 -2.27
CA ARG A 3 -23.43 -8.86 -0.83
C ARG A 3 -22.06 -8.92 -0.16
N TYR A 4 -21.63 -7.79 0.42
CA TYR A 4 -20.43 -7.72 1.23
C TYR A 4 -20.72 -8.00 2.69
N GLY A 5 -19.83 -8.79 3.32
CA GLY A 5 -19.68 -8.83 4.77
C GLY A 5 -18.36 -8.17 5.14
N ILE A 6 -18.32 -7.20 6.06
CA ILE A 6 -17.06 -6.52 6.44
C ILE A 6 -16.69 -6.76 7.89
N VAL A 7 -15.39 -6.70 8.20
CA VAL A 7 -14.88 -6.82 9.56
C VAL A 7 -14.57 -5.43 10.12
N GLY A 8 -15.44 -4.95 11.02
CA GLY A 8 -15.36 -3.62 11.62
C GLY A 8 -16.22 -2.58 10.90
N VAL A 9 -16.60 -1.53 11.63
CA VAL A 9 -17.42 -0.41 11.13
C VAL A 9 -16.84 0.96 11.54
N GLY A 10 -15.78 0.98 12.33
CA GLY A 10 -15.12 2.20 12.82
C GLY A 10 -13.76 2.43 12.19
N GLY A 11 -13.16 3.60 12.43
CA GLY A 11 -11.87 3.97 11.86
C GLY A 11 -11.91 3.94 10.34
N PHE A 12 -10.94 3.28 9.69
CA PHE A 12 -10.89 3.20 8.22
C PHE A 12 -12.07 2.42 7.63
N ALA A 13 -12.59 1.41 8.35
CA ALA A 13 -13.76 0.63 7.91
C ALA A 13 -15.04 1.48 7.74
N ALA A 14 -15.16 2.62 8.42
CA ALA A 14 -16.26 3.56 8.22
C ALA A 14 -16.27 4.16 6.79
N ASN A 15 -15.11 4.27 6.15
CA ASN A 15 -15.04 4.67 4.74
C ASN A 15 -15.61 3.57 3.83
N TRP A 16 -15.29 2.30 4.11
CA TRP A 16 -15.83 1.17 3.36
C TRP A 16 -17.36 1.11 3.45
N VAL A 17 -17.92 1.39 4.63
CA VAL A 17 -19.39 1.48 4.80
C VAL A 17 -19.96 2.52 3.84
N ARG A 18 -19.38 3.74 3.80
CA ARG A 18 -19.86 4.82 2.90
C ARG A 18 -19.69 4.47 1.42
N TRP A 19 -18.55 3.86 1.03
CA TRP A 19 -18.32 3.46 -0.36
C TRP A 19 -19.29 2.35 -0.79
N LEU A 20 -19.59 1.37 0.08
CA LEU A 20 -20.58 0.35 -0.19
C LEU A 20 -22.01 0.92 -0.30
N GLU A 21 -22.33 1.95 0.48
CA GLU A 21 -23.61 2.66 0.34
C GLU A 21 -23.74 3.37 -1.02
N GLY A 22 -22.65 3.96 -1.52
CA GLY A 22 -22.60 4.52 -2.88
C GLY A 22 -22.79 3.43 -3.96
N LEU A 23 -22.14 2.28 -3.81
CA LEU A 23 -22.29 1.15 -4.73
C LEU A 23 -23.70 0.52 -4.65
N GLU A 24 -24.34 0.54 -3.48
CA GLU A 24 -25.72 0.09 -3.32
C GLU A 24 -26.70 1.02 -4.06
N ALA A 25 -26.52 2.32 -3.95
CA ALA A 25 -27.31 3.30 -4.71
C ALA A 25 -27.13 3.13 -6.24
N ALA A 26 -25.95 2.69 -6.68
CA ALA A 26 -25.67 2.36 -8.07
C ALA A 26 -26.12 0.93 -8.48
N GLY A 27 -26.72 0.15 -7.57
CA GLY A 27 -27.20 -1.21 -7.83
C GLY A 27 -26.11 -2.26 -8.05
N GLN A 28 -24.87 -1.99 -7.64
CA GLN A 28 -23.71 -2.85 -7.90
C GLN A 28 -23.43 -3.82 -6.74
N ALA A 29 -23.32 -3.29 -5.52
CA ALA A 29 -23.02 -4.05 -4.33
C ALA A 29 -23.74 -3.46 -3.10
N ARG A 30 -23.89 -4.22 -2.03
CA ARG A 30 -24.44 -3.73 -0.76
C ARG A 30 -23.71 -4.30 0.43
N LEU A 31 -23.74 -3.58 1.55
CA LEU A 31 -23.31 -4.09 2.84
C LEU A 31 -24.42 -4.96 3.44
N ALA A 32 -24.24 -6.28 3.41
CA ALA A 32 -25.23 -7.25 3.90
C ALA A 32 -24.94 -7.71 5.33
N ALA A 33 -23.68 -7.66 5.76
CA ALA A 33 -23.26 -8.09 7.08
C ALA A 33 -22.04 -7.29 7.59
N ALA A 34 -21.95 -7.10 8.90
CA ALA A 34 -20.80 -6.47 9.53
C ALA A 34 -20.41 -7.21 10.83
N VAL A 35 -19.12 -7.38 11.05
CA VAL A 35 -18.59 -7.89 12.32
C VAL A 35 -18.27 -6.71 13.23
N VAL A 36 -18.90 -6.62 14.39
CA VAL A 36 -18.68 -5.56 15.38
C VAL A 36 -18.40 -6.20 16.75
N ARG A 37 -17.13 -6.24 17.16
CA ARG A 37 -16.71 -6.87 18.44
C ARG A 37 -17.27 -6.16 19.68
N ASP A 38 -17.38 -4.84 19.61
CA ASP A 38 -17.90 -3.99 20.68
C ASP A 38 -19.07 -3.14 20.13
N PRO A 39 -20.27 -3.69 20.10
CA PRO A 39 -21.44 -2.99 19.59
C PRO A 39 -21.83 -1.78 20.44
N ALA A 40 -21.52 -1.77 21.75
CA ALA A 40 -21.81 -0.62 22.60
C ALA A 40 -20.98 0.61 22.21
N LYS A 41 -19.72 0.41 21.84
CA LYS A 41 -18.84 1.48 21.34
C LYS A 41 -19.33 2.08 20.03
N HIS A 42 -20.07 1.33 19.22
CA HIS A 42 -20.55 1.71 17.90
C HIS A 42 -22.09 1.69 17.80
N ALA A 43 -22.80 1.90 18.92
CA ALA A 43 -24.24 1.67 19.03
C ALA A 43 -25.08 2.38 17.95
N ALA A 44 -24.84 3.66 17.72
CA ALA A 44 -25.54 4.43 16.69
C ALA A 44 -25.32 3.89 15.28
N GLU A 45 -24.09 3.46 14.96
CA GLU A 45 -23.77 2.89 13.66
C GLU A 45 -24.37 1.50 13.49
N VAL A 46 -24.34 0.68 14.53
CA VAL A 46 -24.99 -0.65 14.55
C VAL A 46 -26.48 -0.53 14.31
N GLU A 47 -27.17 0.41 15.01
CA GLU A 47 -28.59 0.67 14.81
C GLU A 47 -28.90 1.14 13.40
N ARG A 48 -28.09 2.07 12.86
CA ARG A 48 -28.23 2.59 11.50
C ARG A 48 -28.08 1.49 10.45
N LEU A 49 -27.08 0.62 10.60
CA LEU A 49 -26.83 -0.50 9.69
C LEU A 49 -27.96 -1.55 9.78
N ALA A 50 -28.42 -1.88 10.99
CA ALA A 50 -29.52 -2.81 11.18
C ALA A 50 -30.83 -2.30 10.54
N ALA A 51 -31.13 -1.01 10.66
CA ALA A 51 -32.30 -0.38 10.03
C ALA A 51 -32.25 -0.46 8.49
N ARG A 52 -31.06 -0.60 7.90
CA ARG A 52 -30.84 -0.81 6.46
C ARG A 52 -30.81 -2.30 6.05
N GLY A 53 -31.09 -3.21 6.99
CA GLY A 53 -31.07 -4.65 6.73
C GLY A 53 -29.68 -5.30 6.74
N CYS A 54 -28.65 -4.61 7.24
CA CYS A 54 -27.35 -5.19 7.47
C CYS A 54 -27.36 -6.02 8.76
N ARG A 55 -26.94 -7.28 8.68
CA ARG A 55 -26.84 -8.16 9.85
C ARG A 55 -25.54 -7.88 10.61
N VAL A 56 -25.61 -7.77 11.93
CA VAL A 56 -24.45 -7.48 12.76
C VAL A 56 -24.07 -8.71 13.58
N TYR A 57 -22.79 -9.07 13.57
CA TYR A 57 -22.25 -10.25 14.22
C TYR A 57 -21.12 -9.89 15.20
N PRO A 58 -20.97 -10.62 16.31
CA PRO A 58 -19.88 -10.39 17.27
C PRO A 58 -18.53 -10.89 16.77
N THR A 59 -18.51 -11.87 15.87
CA THR A 59 -17.28 -12.50 15.34
C THR A 59 -17.40 -12.79 13.84
N LEU A 60 -16.24 -12.89 13.16
CA LEU A 60 -16.17 -13.33 11.76
C LEU A 60 -16.74 -14.75 11.61
N ALA A 61 -16.38 -15.66 12.53
CA ALA A 61 -16.89 -17.04 12.50
C ALA A 61 -18.41 -17.12 12.49
N ALA A 62 -19.08 -16.29 13.31
CA ALA A 62 -20.55 -16.23 13.35
C ALA A 62 -21.15 -15.73 12.03
N MET A 63 -20.55 -14.70 11.43
CA MET A 63 -20.96 -14.19 10.11
C MET A 63 -20.79 -15.23 9.01
N LEU A 64 -19.65 -15.93 8.98
CA LEU A 64 -19.36 -16.95 7.97
C LEU A 64 -20.30 -18.17 8.10
N ALA A 65 -20.61 -18.59 9.34
CA ALA A 65 -21.51 -19.72 9.59
C ALA A 65 -22.96 -19.43 9.20
N ASP A 66 -23.44 -18.19 9.38
CA ASP A 66 -24.80 -17.78 8.98
C ASP A 66 -24.93 -17.57 7.47
N GLY A 67 -23.83 -17.25 6.80
CA GLY A 67 -23.79 -17.04 5.34
C GLY A 67 -24.49 -15.75 4.90
N GLY A 68 -24.92 -15.75 3.63
CA GLY A 68 -25.65 -14.61 3.05
C GLY A 68 -24.78 -13.44 2.64
N VAL A 69 -23.47 -13.65 2.50
CA VAL A 69 -22.51 -12.75 1.87
C VAL A 69 -21.83 -13.46 0.69
N ASP A 70 -21.36 -12.69 -0.28
CA ASP A 70 -20.68 -13.20 -1.47
C ASP A 70 -19.16 -12.93 -1.40
N VAL A 71 -18.79 -11.83 -0.74
CA VAL A 71 -17.40 -11.38 -0.54
C VAL A 71 -17.21 -10.93 0.90
N VAL A 72 -16.08 -11.29 1.50
CA VAL A 72 -15.67 -10.80 2.82
C VAL A 72 -14.66 -9.66 2.67
N GLY A 73 -14.98 -8.50 3.20
CA GLY A 73 -14.09 -7.34 3.27
C GLY A 73 -13.33 -7.26 4.59
N VAL A 74 -12.03 -7.01 4.53
CA VAL A 74 -11.15 -6.93 5.71
C VAL A 74 -10.45 -5.57 5.79
N PRO A 75 -11.17 -4.48 6.13
CA PRO A 75 -10.61 -3.13 6.31
C PRO A 75 -10.06 -2.92 7.73
N THR A 76 -9.19 -3.80 8.19
CA THR A 76 -8.67 -3.83 9.56
C THR A 76 -7.23 -3.29 9.65
N GLY A 77 -6.57 -3.44 10.79
CA GLY A 77 -5.13 -3.20 10.90
C GLY A 77 -4.32 -4.35 10.34
N ILE A 78 -3.11 -4.06 9.87
CA ILE A 78 -2.22 -4.98 9.14
C ILE A 78 -2.08 -6.35 9.81
N ALA A 79 -1.87 -6.38 11.13
CA ALA A 79 -1.74 -7.64 11.88
C ALA A 79 -2.98 -8.57 11.82
N GLN A 80 -4.13 -8.07 11.37
CA GLN A 80 -5.37 -8.84 11.28
C GLN A 80 -5.69 -9.30 9.85
N HIS A 81 -4.96 -8.81 8.84
CA HIS A 81 -5.28 -9.08 7.43
C HIS A 81 -5.21 -10.57 7.13
N VAL A 82 -4.05 -11.19 7.38
CA VAL A 82 -3.80 -12.59 7.03
C VAL A 82 -4.71 -13.55 7.80
N PRO A 83 -4.81 -13.50 9.16
CA PRO A 83 -5.65 -14.45 9.89
C PRO A 83 -7.14 -14.33 9.52
N LEU A 84 -7.65 -13.12 9.30
CA LEU A 84 -9.06 -12.94 8.93
C LEU A 84 -9.34 -13.37 7.48
N ALA A 85 -8.43 -13.05 6.55
CA ALA A 85 -8.56 -13.46 5.17
C ALA A 85 -8.46 -14.99 5.03
N ALA A 86 -7.50 -15.63 5.71
CA ALA A 86 -7.37 -17.08 5.74
C ALA A 86 -8.64 -17.75 6.27
N GLN A 87 -9.15 -17.29 7.42
CA GLN A 87 -10.39 -17.81 8.00
C GLN A 87 -11.58 -17.71 7.04
N ALA A 88 -11.72 -16.58 6.33
CA ALA A 88 -12.80 -16.41 5.36
C ALA A 88 -12.64 -17.34 4.14
N MET A 89 -11.42 -17.48 3.59
CA MET A 89 -11.17 -18.37 2.46
C MET A 89 -11.35 -19.84 2.85
N GLU A 90 -10.93 -20.26 4.03
CA GLU A 90 -11.15 -21.61 4.55
C GLU A 90 -12.62 -21.95 4.74
N ALA A 91 -13.44 -20.95 5.06
CA ALA A 91 -14.91 -21.08 5.10
C ALA A 91 -15.57 -21.01 3.70
N GLY A 92 -14.79 -20.90 2.61
CA GLY A 92 -15.28 -20.93 1.24
C GLY A 92 -15.64 -19.58 0.63
N TYR A 93 -15.23 -18.46 1.24
CA TYR A 93 -15.53 -17.10 0.75
C TYR A 93 -14.32 -16.49 0.03
N ASN A 94 -14.61 -15.66 -0.95
CA ASN A 94 -13.63 -14.78 -1.58
C ASN A 94 -13.45 -13.51 -0.71
N VAL A 95 -12.24 -12.91 -0.78
CA VAL A 95 -11.85 -11.83 0.13
C VAL A 95 -11.37 -10.60 -0.62
N LEU A 96 -11.68 -9.42 -0.11
CA LEU A 96 -10.98 -8.18 -0.39
C LEU A 96 -10.34 -7.68 0.92
N VAL A 97 -9.02 -7.60 0.97
CA VAL A 97 -8.26 -7.12 2.12
C VAL A 97 -7.67 -5.73 1.86
N GLU A 98 -7.58 -4.89 2.89
CA GLU A 98 -6.85 -3.63 2.80
C GLU A 98 -5.34 -3.86 2.59
N LYS A 99 -4.70 -2.82 2.06
CA LYS A 99 -3.24 -2.81 1.85
C LYS A 99 -2.49 -2.35 3.13
N PRO A 100 -1.25 -2.80 3.29
CA PRO A 100 -0.62 -3.92 2.60
C PRO A 100 -1.29 -5.24 2.99
N VAL A 101 -1.21 -6.23 2.12
CA VAL A 101 -1.88 -7.52 2.38
C VAL A 101 -1.37 -8.20 3.64
N ALA A 102 -0.09 -8.05 3.95
CA ALA A 102 0.61 -8.57 5.12
C ALA A 102 1.78 -7.65 5.48
N ALA A 103 2.38 -7.86 6.64
CA ALA A 103 3.62 -7.18 7.03
C ALA A 103 4.86 -7.87 6.49
N THR A 104 4.83 -9.19 6.29
CA THR A 104 6.00 -10.00 5.93
C THR A 104 5.72 -10.95 4.76
N ILE A 105 6.78 -11.30 4.02
CA ILE A 105 6.68 -12.17 2.84
C ILE A 105 6.19 -13.60 3.17
N GLN A 106 6.56 -14.15 4.34
CA GLN A 106 6.08 -15.46 4.75
C GLN A 106 4.56 -15.48 4.97
N GLU A 107 3.99 -14.39 5.50
CA GLU A 107 2.54 -14.25 5.69
C GLU A 107 1.80 -14.17 4.34
N VAL A 108 2.37 -13.48 3.35
CA VAL A 108 1.81 -13.45 1.98
C VAL A 108 1.77 -14.86 1.39
N ARG A 109 2.88 -15.60 1.51
CA ARG A 109 2.98 -16.96 0.98
C ARG A 109 2.07 -17.96 1.69
N GLU A 110 1.89 -17.78 3.00
CA GLU A 110 0.88 -18.54 3.75
C GLU A 110 -0.53 -18.30 3.17
N LEU A 111 -0.88 -17.04 2.92
CA LEU A 111 -2.19 -16.69 2.37
C LEU A 111 -2.37 -17.19 0.93
N GLN A 112 -1.30 -17.16 0.11
CA GLN A 112 -1.31 -17.76 -1.24
C GLN A 112 -1.56 -19.27 -1.20
N GLU A 113 -0.96 -19.96 -0.22
CA GLU A 113 -1.20 -21.41 -0.05
C GLU A 113 -2.64 -21.69 0.39
N VAL A 114 -3.22 -20.85 1.27
CA VAL A 114 -4.65 -20.96 1.61
C VAL A 114 -5.53 -20.73 0.38
N ALA A 115 -5.24 -19.71 -0.43
CA ALA A 115 -5.97 -19.43 -1.68
C ALA A 115 -5.92 -20.60 -2.64
N ARG A 116 -4.71 -21.18 -2.84
CA ARG A 116 -4.50 -22.36 -3.71
C ARG A 116 -5.29 -23.58 -3.22
N ARG A 117 -5.27 -23.86 -1.92
CA ARG A 117 -5.92 -25.04 -1.31
C ARG A 117 -7.43 -24.92 -1.32
N THR A 118 -7.97 -23.72 -1.12
CA THR A 118 -9.42 -23.48 -1.05
C THR A 118 -10.05 -23.18 -2.41
N GLY A 119 -9.26 -22.83 -3.41
CA GLY A 119 -9.75 -22.34 -4.72
C GLY A 119 -10.45 -20.98 -4.60
N ARG A 120 -10.19 -20.21 -3.52
CA ARG A 120 -10.71 -18.86 -3.31
C ARG A 120 -9.65 -17.82 -3.68
N TRP A 121 -10.10 -16.66 -4.17
CA TRP A 121 -9.20 -15.54 -4.43
C TRP A 121 -9.25 -14.53 -3.28
N CYS A 122 -8.11 -13.84 -3.10
CA CYS A 122 -7.98 -12.70 -2.22
C CYS A 122 -7.49 -11.51 -3.04
N ALA A 123 -8.33 -10.49 -3.16
CA ALA A 123 -7.99 -9.20 -3.75
C ALA A 123 -7.38 -8.27 -2.70
N VAL A 124 -6.54 -7.33 -3.13
CA VAL A 124 -5.86 -6.37 -2.24
C VAL A 124 -6.21 -4.93 -2.64
N GLY A 125 -6.51 -4.09 -1.67
CA GLY A 125 -7.02 -2.72 -1.83
C GLY A 125 -5.98 -1.68 -2.25
N PHE A 126 -5.09 -1.98 -3.18
CA PHE A 126 -4.20 -0.98 -3.81
C PHE A 126 -4.99 -0.14 -4.82
N GLN A 127 -5.74 0.83 -4.34
CA GLN A 127 -6.80 1.55 -5.03
C GLN A 127 -6.43 2.10 -6.42
N PHE A 128 -5.22 2.61 -6.62
CA PHE A 128 -4.82 3.18 -7.92
C PHE A 128 -4.69 2.11 -9.01
N ILE A 129 -4.36 0.86 -8.67
CA ILE A 129 -4.35 -0.25 -9.63
C ILE A 129 -5.72 -0.43 -10.29
N TYR A 130 -6.79 -0.18 -9.54
CA TYR A 130 -8.16 -0.27 -10.05
C TYR A 130 -8.60 0.96 -10.85
N SER A 131 -7.75 1.97 -11.01
CA SER A 131 -8.10 3.18 -11.76
C SER A 131 -7.96 3.00 -13.26
N PRO A 132 -8.82 3.65 -14.06
CA PRO A 132 -8.72 3.62 -15.52
C PRO A 132 -7.38 4.17 -16.01
N THR A 133 -6.77 5.11 -15.31
CA THR A 133 -5.50 5.72 -15.69
C THR A 133 -4.34 4.74 -15.54
N ILE A 134 -4.20 4.06 -14.40
CA ILE A 134 -3.12 3.08 -14.20
C ILE A 134 -3.31 1.88 -15.14
N GLN A 135 -4.55 1.42 -15.37
CA GLN A 135 -4.81 0.35 -16.34
C GLN A 135 -4.43 0.77 -17.77
N TRP A 136 -4.75 2.01 -18.15
CA TRP A 136 -4.33 2.55 -19.45
C TRP A 136 -2.81 2.65 -19.57
N LEU A 137 -2.08 3.10 -18.53
CA LEU A 137 -0.61 3.10 -18.53
C LEU A 137 -0.04 1.69 -18.69
N ARG A 138 -0.64 0.71 -18.01
CA ARG A 138 -0.28 -0.70 -18.15
C ARG A 138 -0.42 -1.18 -19.60
N GLU A 139 -1.52 -0.84 -20.26
CA GLU A 139 -1.75 -1.17 -21.68
C GLU A 139 -0.70 -0.50 -22.59
N ARG A 140 -0.36 0.78 -22.35
CA ARG A 140 0.67 1.49 -23.13
C ARG A 140 2.04 0.83 -23.00
N LEU A 141 2.43 0.43 -21.79
CA LEU A 141 3.68 -0.30 -21.56
C LEU A 141 3.65 -1.69 -22.21
N ALA A 142 2.55 -2.44 -22.04
CA ALA A 142 2.39 -3.78 -22.63
C ALA A 142 2.38 -3.76 -24.16
N SER A 143 1.97 -2.66 -24.79
CA SER A 143 1.98 -2.52 -26.27
C SER A 143 3.36 -2.59 -26.90
N GLY A 144 4.43 -2.42 -26.10
CA GLY A 144 5.81 -2.39 -26.53
C GLY A 144 6.22 -1.13 -27.31
N GLN A 145 5.32 -0.17 -27.55
CA GLN A 145 5.64 1.05 -28.30
C GLN A 145 6.66 1.94 -27.56
N LEU A 146 6.62 1.96 -26.23
CA LEU A 146 7.57 2.68 -25.40
C LEU A 146 8.92 1.98 -25.23
N GLY A 147 9.05 0.72 -25.66
CA GLY A 147 10.23 -0.09 -25.38
C GLY A 147 10.31 -0.53 -23.93
N ALA A 148 11.49 -0.95 -23.48
CA ALA A 148 11.69 -1.34 -22.09
C ALA A 148 11.56 -0.13 -21.15
N LEU A 149 10.94 -0.35 -19.98
CA LEU A 149 10.96 0.59 -18.87
C LEU A 149 12.38 0.55 -18.26
N LEU A 150 13.05 1.69 -18.25
CA LEU A 150 14.42 1.81 -17.75
C LEU A 150 14.45 2.29 -16.29
N ARG A 151 13.64 3.29 -15.98
CA ARG A 151 13.55 3.89 -14.64
C ARG A 151 12.12 4.33 -14.32
N ALA A 152 11.71 4.18 -13.05
CA ALA A 152 10.54 4.86 -12.51
C ALA A 152 10.91 5.51 -11.17
N ARG A 153 10.41 6.71 -10.91
CA ARG A 153 10.71 7.48 -9.71
C ARG A 153 9.46 8.11 -9.16
N VAL A 154 9.31 8.11 -7.85
CA VAL A 154 8.23 8.80 -7.16
C VAL A 154 8.73 9.44 -5.88
N ALA A 155 8.32 10.68 -5.60
CA ALA A 155 8.60 11.37 -4.35
C ALA A 155 7.30 11.81 -3.69
N ILE A 156 7.20 11.56 -2.37
CA ILE A 156 6.00 11.87 -1.58
C ILE A 156 6.41 12.50 -0.25
N GLY A 157 5.78 13.62 0.06
CA GLY A 157 5.93 14.27 1.35
C GLY A 157 4.56 14.53 1.98
N TRP A 158 4.17 13.70 2.96
CA TRP A 158 2.90 13.87 3.67
C TRP A 158 3.14 14.13 5.15
N PRO A 159 3.11 15.39 5.63
CA PRO A 159 3.30 15.73 7.04
C PRO A 159 2.38 14.92 7.95
N ARG A 160 2.94 14.28 9.00
CA ARG A 160 2.18 13.51 9.98
C ARG A 160 2.54 13.93 11.39
N GLY A 161 1.60 14.61 12.04
CA GLY A 161 1.75 15.04 13.42
C GLY A 161 1.47 13.95 14.44
N ALA A 162 1.63 14.28 15.72
CA ALA A 162 1.46 13.36 16.84
C ALA A 162 0.08 12.68 16.85
N ARG A 163 -0.99 13.37 16.44
CA ARG A 163 -2.35 12.82 16.37
C ARG A 163 -2.46 11.69 15.36
N TYR A 164 -1.73 11.75 14.24
CA TYR A 164 -1.68 10.67 13.26
C TYR A 164 -1.14 9.37 13.88
N TYR A 165 -0.07 9.45 14.66
CA TYR A 165 0.53 8.29 15.31
C TYR A 165 -0.27 7.80 16.52
N ALA A 166 -1.08 8.67 17.14
CA ALA A 166 -1.99 8.30 18.24
C ALA A 166 -3.35 7.71 17.78
N ARG A 167 -3.63 7.68 16.46
CA ARG A 167 -4.94 7.26 15.92
C ARG A 167 -5.31 5.79 16.20
N ASN A 168 -4.30 4.96 16.40
CA ASN A 168 -4.45 3.54 16.72
C ASN A 168 -3.15 2.98 17.34
N PRO A 169 -3.18 1.80 17.98
CA PRO A 169 -2.02 1.28 18.73
C PRO A 169 -0.86 0.76 17.87
N TRP A 170 -1.03 0.62 16.56
CA TRP A 170 0.01 0.11 15.65
C TRP A 170 0.67 1.19 14.78
N ALA A 171 0.12 2.42 14.78
CA ALA A 171 0.68 3.51 13.97
C ALA A 171 2.10 3.87 14.42
N GLY A 172 3.04 3.86 13.48
CA GLY A 172 4.46 4.10 13.74
C GLY A 172 5.16 2.98 14.52
N GLN A 173 4.55 1.79 14.61
CA GLN A 173 5.12 0.65 15.33
C GLN A 173 5.72 -0.39 14.37
N LEU A 174 6.71 -1.14 14.86
CA LEU A 174 7.24 -2.31 14.15
C LEU A 174 6.39 -3.55 14.40
N ARG A 175 5.79 -3.65 15.59
CA ARG A 175 4.97 -4.80 16.03
C ARG A 175 3.71 -4.35 16.76
N GLN A 176 2.72 -5.23 16.75
CA GLN A 176 1.56 -5.19 17.64
C GLN A 176 1.50 -6.53 18.39
N GLY A 177 1.87 -6.52 19.67
CA GLY A 177 2.22 -7.74 20.39
C GLY A 177 3.39 -8.45 19.69
N ASP A 178 3.26 -9.74 19.42
CA ASP A 178 4.29 -10.54 18.75
C ASP A 178 4.20 -10.49 17.20
N THR A 179 3.18 -9.83 16.65
CA THR A 179 2.93 -9.76 15.20
C THR A 179 3.63 -8.55 14.59
N TRP A 180 4.33 -8.75 13.49
CA TRP A 180 4.91 -7.66 12.70
C TRP A 180 3.82 -6.79 12.08
N VAL A 181 4.09 -5.48 12.03
CA VAL A 181 3.25 -4.47 11.38
C VAL A 181 4.09 -3.64 10.42
N LEU A 182 5.33 -3.34 10.80
CA LEU A 182 6.32 -2.59 10.04
C LEU A 182 5.77 -1.26 9.50
N ASP A 183 4.88 -0.58 10.28
CA ASP A 183 4.21 0.64 9.81
C ASP A 183 5.22 1.75 9.52
N GLY A 184 5.05 2.40 8.38
CA GLY A 184 5.90 3.50 7.94
C GLY A 184 5.39 4.08 6.61
N PRO A 185 6.02 5.13 6.08
CA PRO A 185 5.59 5.76 4.84
C PRO A 185 5.40 4.74 3.71
N ALA A 186 6.44 4.03 3.31
CA ALA A 186 6.40 3.11 2.17
C ALA A 186 5.60 1.83 2.45
N THR A 187 5.50 1.39 3.71
CA THR A 187 4.69 0.21 4.07
C THR A 187 3.19 0.51 4.01
N ASN A 188 2.77 1.71 4.41
CA ASN A 188 1.35 2.01 4.62
C ASN A 188 0.90 3.27 3.90
N ALA A 189 1.29 4.47 4.36
CA ALA A 189 0.70 5.71 3.88
C ALA A 189 0.94 5.94 2.37
N THR A 190 2.14 5.68 1.89
CA THR A 190 2.55 5.88 0.49
C THR A 190 2.76 4.56 -0.27
N ALA A 191 2.32 3.44 0.30
CA ALA A 191 2.44 2.09 -0.27
C ALA A 191 1.92 1.97 -1.71
N HIS A 192 0.83 2.67 -2.01
CA HIS A 192 0.22 2.67 -3.34
C HIS A 192 1.19 3.08 -4.46
N HIS A 193 2.11 4.00 -4.17
CA HIS A 193 3.01 4.57 -5.18
C HIS A 193 4.20 3.65 -5.48
N LEU A 194 4.72 2.95 -4.47
CA LEU A 194 5.69 1.88 -4.69
C LEU A 194 5.05 0.74 -5.47
N GLU A 195 3.83 0.33 -5.07
CA GLU A 195 3.09 -0.73 -5.74
C GLU A 195 2.73 -0.36 -7.18
N ASN A 196 2.34 0.88 -7.48
CA ASN A 196 2.08 1.32 -8.86
C ASN A 196 3.30 1.11 -9.76
N MET A 197 4.51 1.44 -9.29
CA MET A 197 5.74 1.22 -10.07
C MET A 197 6.01 -0.27 -10.29
N LEU A 198 5.86 -1.10 -9.24
CA LEU A 198 6.03 -2.56 -9.31
C LEU A 198 5.00 -3.19 -10.26
N TYR A 199 3.74 -2.77 -10.17
CA TYR A 199 2.65 -3.24 -11.02
C TYR A 199 2.85 -2.87 -12.49
N LEU A 200 3.35 -1.68 -12.78
CA LEU A 200 3.62 -1.23 -14.14
C LEU A 200 4.82 -1.96 -14.76
N VAL A 201 5.93 -2.12 -14.02
CA VAL A 201 7.11 -2.82 -14.55
C VAL A 201 6.86 -4.31 -14.75
N ALA A 202 5.94 -4.92 -14.00
CA ALA A 202 5.57 -6.33 -14.15
C ALA A 202 4.92 -6.65 -15.51
N THR A 203 4.49 -5.65 -16.28
CA THR A 203 3.98 -5.84 -17.65
C THR A 203 5.06 -6.26 -18.63
N GLN A 204 6.31 -6.14 -18.25
CA GLN A 204 7.47 -6.39 -19.12
C GLN A 204 8.23 -7.64 -18.65
N GLY A 205 8.84 -8.34 -19.57
CA GLY A 205 9.72 -9.46 -19.23
C GLY A 205 10.86 -9.01 -18.29
N GLY A 206 11.06 -9.73 -17.18
CA GLY A 206 12.08 -9.38 -16.19
C GLY A 206 11.64 -8.29 -15.18
N GLY A 207 10.33 -8.05 -15.02
CA GLY A 207 9.80 -7.10 -14.02
C GLY A 207 9.93 -7.58 -12.56
N ALA A 208 10.27 -8.85 -12.31
CA ALA A 208 10.51 -9.37 -10.97
C ALA A 208 11.68 -8.65 -10.26
N ILE A 209 11.59 -8.55 -8.93
CA ILE A 209 12.64 -7.90 -8.12
C ILE A 209 13.90 -8.76 -8.11
N ALA A 210 15.03 -8.18 -8.56
CA ALA A 210 16.35 -8.78 -8.43
C ALA A 210 16.99 -8.44 -7.08
N SER A 211 16.91 -7.18 -6.67
CA SER A 211 17.44 -6.69 -5.40
C SER A 211 16.79 -5.39 -4.95
N VAL A 212 16.91 -5.10 -3.67
CA VAL A 212 16.48 -3.82 -3.08
C VAL A 212 17.65 -3.20 -2.31
N ARG A 213 17.87 -1.90 -2.50
CA ARG A 213 18.75 -1.06 -1.69
C ARG A 213 17.89 0.01 -1.02
N ALA A 214 17.99 0.16 0.29
CA ALA A 214 17.14 1.09 1.00
C ALA A 214 17.84 1.78 2.17
N GLU A 215 17.35 2.98 2.47
CA GLU A 215 17.71 3.80 3.60
C GLU A 215 16.43 4.12 4.38
N LEU A 216 16.34 3.69 5.64
CA LEU A 216 15.20 3.91 6.53
C LEU A 216 15.63 4.78 7.71
N TYR A 217 14.91 5.88 7.92
CA TYR A 217 15.25 6.89 8.94
C TYR A 217 14.07 7.21 9.84
N ARG A 218 14.40 7.66 11.04
CA ARG A 218 13.45 8.09 12.05
C ARG A 218 13.93 9.39 12.70
N ALA A 219 13.09 10.41 12.66
CA ALA A 219 13.27 11.67 13.37
C ALA A 219 12.27 11.82 14.52
N GLY A 220 11.08 11.28 14.38
CA GLY A 220 9.99 11.35 15.36
C GLY A 220 10.07 10.31 16.48
N PRO A 221 9.25 10.49 17.54
CA PRO A 221 9.19 9.58 18.70
C PRO A 221 8.31 8.35 18.39
N ILE A 222 8.65 7.62 17.34
CA ILE A 222 7.99 6.38 16.91
C ILE A 222 8.96 5.21 16.92
N ALA A 223 8.48 3.97 16.90
CA ALA A 223 9.34 2.80 16.86
C ALA A 223 9.86 2.46 15.46
N SER A 224 9.05 2.77 14.43
CA SER A 224 9.38 2.52 13.04
C SER A 224 10.01 3.74 12.35
N TYR A 225 10.07 3.76 11.04
CA TYR A 225 10.64 4.84 10.24
C TYR A 225 9.57 5.86 9.81
N ASP A 226 9.98 7.12 9.67
CA ASP A 226 9.16 8.23 9.16
C ASP A 226 9.68 8.81 7.84
N SER A 227 10.85 8.37 7.40
CA SER A 227 11.46 8.77 6.14
C SER A 227 12.17 7.58 5.50
N SER A 228 12.05 7.43 4.18
CA SER A 228 12.60 6.30 3.44
C SER A 228 13.05 6.68 2.03
N CYS A 229 14.10 6.03 1.59
CA CYS A 229 14.55 6.00 0.21
C CYS A 229 14.77 4.54 -0.18
N ILE A 230 13.99 4.03 -1.14
CA ILE A 230 13.96 2.62 -1.52
C ILE A 230 14.20 2.51 -3.02
N GLU A 231 15.29 1.90 -3.41
CA GLU A 231 15.62 1.56 -4.79
C GLU A 231 15.40 0.07 -5.03
N VAL A 232 14.56 -0.27 -6.00
CA VAL A 232 14.35 -1.63 -6.49
C VAL A 232 15.03 -1.78 -7.83
N LEU A 233 15.88 -2.80 -7.96
CA LEU A 233 16.42 -3.26 -9.24
C LEU A 233 15.64 -4.49 -9.68
N THR A 234 15.11 -4.50 -10.90
CA THR A 234 14.43 -5.67 -11.46
C THR A 234 15.39 -6.60 -12.19
N GLU A 235 14.98 -7.84 -12.46
CA GLU A 235 15.77 -8.81 -13.25
C GLU A 235 16.04 -8.33 -14.68
N GLY A 236 15.13 -7.53 -15.25
CA GLY A 236 15.30 -6.89 -16.56
C GLY A 236 16.18 -5.62 -16.54
N GLY A 237 16.67 -5.22 -15.36
CA GLY A 237 17.57 -4.07 -15.21
C GLY A 237 16.86 -2.73 -14.98
N ALA A 238 15.54 -2.69 -14.90
CA ALA A 238 14.80 -1.48 -14.56
C ALA A 238 15.08 -1.04 -13.12
N ARG A 239 15.22 0.27 -12.89
CA ARG A 239 15.46 0.87 -11.56
C ARG A 239 14.24 1.67 -11.12
N LEU A 240 13.66 1.30 -9.99
CA LEU A 240 12.51 1.98 -9.40
C LEU A 240 12.97 2.67 -8.12
N LEU A 241 12.72 3.98 -7.97
CA LEU A 241 13.08 4.75 -6.79
C LEU A 241 11.83 5.33 -6.13
N HIS A 242 11.56 4.91 -4.91
CA HIS A 242 10.51 5.45 -4.06
C HIS A 242 11.14 6.24 -2.91
N VAL A 243 10.84 7.53 -2.83
CA VAL A 243 11.27 8.37 -1.70
C VAL A 243 10.05 8.96 -1.01
N ALA A 244 9.99 8.81 0.31
CA ALA A 244 8.85 9.28 1.08
C ALA A 244 9.25 9.77 2.47
N SER A 245 8.56 10.81 2.95
CA SER A 245 8.73 11.30 4.30
C SER A 245 7.45 11.84 4.90
N HIS A 246 7.31 11.69 6.22
CA HIS A 246 6.28 12.31 7.05
C HIS A 246 6.78 13.54 7.81
N THR A 247 8.08 13.90 7.63
CA THR A 247 8.77 14.92 8.45
C THR A 247 8.98 16.23 7.69
N LEU A 248 7.97 16.66 6.96
CA LEU A 248 7.93 17.91 6.19
C LEU A 248 6.99 18.92 6.84
N GLU A 249 7.08 20.17 6.43
CA GLU A 249 6.12 21.20 6.79
C GLU A 249 4.92 21.20 5.84
N GLU A 250 5.19 21.18 4.53
CA GLU A 250 4.17 21.23 3.50
C GLU A 250 4.02 19.87 2.79
N THR A 251 2.82 19.64 2.27
CA THR A 251 2.55 18.43 1.48
C THR A 251 3.26 18.49 0.14
N LEU A 252 3.99 17.45 -0.19
CA LEU A 252 4.48 17.15 -1.53
C LEU A 252 3.64 16.01 -2.11
N GLU A 253 2.73 16.36 -3.02
CA GLU A 253 1.87 15.38 -3.66
C GLU A 253 2.66 14.43 -4.57
N PRO A 254 2.25 13.15 -4.66
CA PRO A 254 2.98 12.16 -5.43
C PRO A 254 2.95 12.46 -6.94
N VAL A 255 4.13 12.53 -7.52
CA VAL A 255 4.35 12.57 -8.96
C VAL A 255 5.24 11.39 -9.33
N MET A 256 4.83 10.60 -10.33
CA MET A 256 5.62 9.48 -10.83
C MET A 256 6.16 9.81 -12.23
N GLU A 257 7.48 9.71 -12.36
CA GLU A 257 8.21 9.85 -13.63
C GLU A 257 8.71 8.48 -14.08
N VAL A 258 8.37 8.08 -15.30
CA VAL A 258 8.84 6.84 -15.91
C VAL A 258 9.61 7.14 -17.18
N GLU A 259 10.82 6.61 -17.27
CA GLU A 259 11.69 6.66 -18.45
C GLU A 259 11.67 5.30 -19.14
N CYS A 260 11.36 5.29 -20.42
CA CYS A 260 11.40 4.11 -21.29
C CYS A 260 12.42 4.31 -22.42
N GLU A 261 12.83 3.24 -23.10
CA GLU A 261 13.75 3.32 -24.25
C GLU A 261 13.25 4.25 -25.36
N ARG A 262 11.95 4.33 -25.59
CA ARG A 262 11.32 5.07 -26.68
C ARG A 262 10.22 6.03 -26.21
N GLY A 263 10.36 6.57 -25.00
CA GLY A 263 9.40 7.55 -24.50
C GLY A 263 9.45 7.72 -22.99
N SER A 264 8.45 8.40 -22.47
CA SER A 264 8.31 8.65 -21.03
C SER A 264 6.84 8.69 -20.60
N ILE A 265 6.62 8.51 -19.32
CA ILE A 265 5.32 8.67 -18.68
C ILE A 265 5.47 9.64 -17.51
N HIS A 266 4.54 10.58 -17.41
CA HIS A 266 4.34 11.43 -16.26
C HIS A 266 2.95 11.15 -15.70
N TRP A 267 2.84 10.85 -14.40
CA TRP A 267 1.58 10.60 -13.70
C TRP A 267 1.50 11.42 -12.43
N GLU A 268 0.34 12.02 -12.18
CA GLU A 268 0.05 12.81 -10.97
C GLU A 268 -1.05 12.11 -10.16
N ALA A 269 -0.83 11.95 -8.85
CA ALA A 269 -1.80 11.29 -7.97
C ALA A 269 -2.99 12.17 -7.63
N ALA A 270 -2.80 13.50 -7.63
CA ALA A 270 -3.80 14.48 -7.16
C ALA A 270 -5.13 14.38 -7.93
N ASP A 271 -5.06 14.24 -9.24
CA ASP A 271 -6.22 14.07 -10.13
C ASP A 271 -6.20 12.73 -10.89
N ASN A 272 -5.23 11.87 -10.56
CA ASN A 272 -4.99 10.61 -11.21
C ASN A 272 -4.89 10.73 -12.75
N SER A 273 -4.19 11.77 -13.21
CA SER A 273 -3.94 12.02 -14.63
C SER A 273 -2.57 11.51 -15.07
N ALA A 274 -2.41 11.25 -16.37
CA ALA A 274 -1.15 10.83 -16.95
C ALA A 274 -0.93 11.36 -18.36
N ILE A 275 0.36 11.53 -18.69
CA ILE A 275 0.86 11.91 -20.01
C ILE A 275 1.88 10.87 -20.45
N VAL A 276 1.68 10.30 -21.64
CA VAL A 276 2.63 9.43 -22.30
C VAL A 276 3.24 10.16 -23.48
N ARG A 277 4.57 10.27 -23.52
CA ARG A 277 5.32 10.90 -24.63
C ARG A 277 6.14 9.84 -25.33
N TYR A 278 6.03 9.78 -26.65
CA TYR A 278 6.74 8.83 -27.51
C TYR A 278 7.95 9.51 -28.16
N ALA A 279 8.97 8.73 -28.54
CA ALA A 279 10.18 9.24 -29.21
C ALA A 279 9.91 9.91 -30.56
N ASP A 280 8.78 9.60 -31.22
CA ASP A 280 8.35 10.22 -32.48
C ASP A 280 7.69 11.59 -32.28
N GLY A 281 7.60 12.09 -31.04
CA GLY A 281 6.98 13.36 -30.66
C GLY A 281 5.48 13.29 -30.41
N ARG A 282 4.85 12.14 -30.59
CA ARG A 282 3.43 11.93 -30.25
C ARG A 282 3.25 11.97 -28.73
N GLU A 283 2.13 12.56 -28.30
CA GLU A 283 1.74 12.63 -26.90
C GLU A 283 0.31 12.10 -26.75
N GLU A 284 0.09 11.29 -25.74
CA GLU A 284 -1.25 10.84 -25.32
C GLU A 284 -1.50 11.28 -23.87
N ARG A 285 -2.73 11.69 -23.58
CA ARG A 285 -3.15 12.12 -22.24
C ARG A 285 -4.33 11.31 -21.76
N ARG A 286 -4.34 11.00 -20.47
CA ARG A 286 -5.46 10.38 -19.77
C ARG A 286 -5.72 11.15 -18.49
N ALA A 287 -6.95 11.53 -18.24
CA ALA A 287 -7.43 11.96 -16.94
C ALA A 287 -8.40 10.92 -16.39
N ASP A 288 -8.44 10.78 -15.09
CA ASP A 288 -9.46 9.96 -14.44
C ASP A 288 -10.79 10.73 -14.49
N PRO A 289 -11.88 10.13 -15.00
CA PRO A 289 -13.17 10.82 -15.06
C PRO A 289 -13.73 11.14 -13.66
N ASP A 290 -13.41 10.30 -12.66
CA ASP A 290 -13.90 10.43 -11.29
C ASP A 290 -12.76 10.13 -10.29
N PRO A 291 -11.80 11.05 -10.09
CA PRO A 291 -10.64 10.80 -9.23
C PRO A 291 -11.03 10.58 -7.76
N ASP A 292 -12.15 11.14 -7.31
CA ASP A 292 -12.65 10.98 -5.93
C ASP A 292 -13.17 9.55 -5.67
N GLU A 293 -13.56 8.82 -6.72
CA GLU A 293 -14.03 7.43 -6.60
C GLU A 293 -12.89 6.40 -6.49
N VAL A 294 -11.64 6.82 -6.60
CA VAL A 294 -10.47 5.91 -6.60
C VAL A 294 -10.51 4.91 -5.43
N HIS A 295 -10.98 5.33 -4.28
CA HIS A 295 -11.06 4.50 -3.08
C HIS A 295 -12.18 3.43 -3.13
N ALA A 296 -13.29 3.70 -3.82
CA ALA A 296 -14.41 2.77 -3.97
C ALA A 296 -14.18 1.71 -5.06
N ARG A 297 -13.27 1.97 -5.99
CA ARG A 297 -13.02 1.10 -7.15
C ARG A 297 -12.61 -0.32 -6.85
N PRO A 298 -11.78 -0.61 -5.83
CA PRO A 298 -11.50 -1.99 -5.45
C PRO A 298 -12.78 -2.76 -5.10
N LEU A 299 -13.70 -2.14 -4.35
CA LEU A 299 -14.99 -2.74 -4.00
C LEU A 299 -15.87 -2.98 -5.23
N ALA A 300 -15.94 -1.99 -6.13
CA ALA A 300 -16.72 -2.09 -7.37
C ALA A 300 -16.20 -3.20 -8.29
N GLN A 301 -14.89 -3.24 -8.56
CA GLN A 301 -14.29 -4.24 -9.44
C GLN A 301 -14.38 -5.65 -8.85
N VAL A 302 -14.13 -5.81 -7.55
CA VAL A 302 -14.30 -7.09 -6.85
C VAL A 302 -15.76 -7.57 -6.88
N ALA A 303 -16.73 -6.67 -6.78
CA ALA A 303 -18.14 -7.02 -6.97
C ALA A 303 -18.41 -7.55 -8.41
N ARG A 304 -17.79 -6.96 -9.43
CA ARG A 304 -17.90 -7.44 -10.81
C ARG A 304 -17.28 -8.83 -10.99
N VAL A 305 -16.11 -9.08 -10.35
CA VAL A 305 -15.50 -10.42 -10.35
C VAL A 305 -16.42 -11.45 -9.67
N ALA A 306 -16.96 -11.11 -8.51
CA ALA A 306 -17.88 -11.99 -7.78
C ALA A 306 -19.19 -12.26 -8.54
N ALA A 307 -19.60 -11.32 -9.39
CA ALA A 307 -20.74 -11.47 -10.29
C ALA A 307 -20.41 -12.24 -11.60
N GLY A 308 -19.15 -12.63 -11.83
CA GLY A 308 -18.69 -13.27 -13.06
C GLY A 308 -18.62 -12.35 -14.28
N LEU A 309 -18.61 -11.03 -14.06
CA LEU A 309 -18.52 -10.00 -15.12
C LEU A 309 -17.06 -9.69 -15.48
N ASP A 310 -16.14 -9.88 -14.57
CA ASP A 310 -14.71 -9.75 -14.78
C ASP A 310 -14.01 -11.08 -14.42
N PRO A 311 -12.91 -11.47 -15.09
CA PRO A 311 -12.31 -12.80 -14.94
C PRO A 311 -11.57 -12.99 -13.61
N ALA A 312 -10.98 -11.93 -13.07
CA ALA A 312 -10.18 -11.96 -11.85
C ALA A 312 -10.04 -10.55 -11.24
N PRO A 313 -9.67 -10.44 -9.95
CA PRO A 313 -9.26 -9.16 -9.37
C PRO A 313 -8.04 -8.56 -10.10
N LEU A 314 -8.05 -7.23 -10.29
CA LEU A 314 -6.91 -6.51 -10.90
C LEU A 314 -5.66 -6.52 -10.01
N CYS A 315 -5.83 -6.63 -8.71
CA CYS A 315 -4.77 -6.78 -7.73
C CYS A 315 -5.09 -7.95 -6.81
N GLY A 316 -4.53 -9.10 -7.11
CA GLY A 316 -4.57 -10.29 -6.25
C GLY A 316 -3.32 -10.40 -5.39
N LEU A 317 -3.14 -11.57 -4.75
CA LEU A 317 -1.97 -11.84 -3.91
C LEU A 317 -0.65 -11.84 -4.70
N GLY A 318 -0.69 -12.26 -5.96
CA GLY A 318 0.50 -12.27 -6.84
C GLY A 318 0.97 -10.87 -7.20
N GLU A 319 0.03 -9.96 -7.48
CA GLU A 319 0.33 -8.57 -7.78
C GLU A 319 0.79 -7.81 -6.53
N ALA A 320 0.27 -8.13 -5.34
CA ALA A 320 0.61 -7.44 -4.09
C ALA A 320 1.88 -7.99 -3.39
N GLU A 321 2.33 -9.22 -3.71
CA GLU A 321 3.54 -9.82 -3.11
C GLU A 321 4.79 -8.97 -3.30
N PRO A 322 5.08 -8.39 -4.51
CA PRO A 322 6.28 -7.59 -4.73
C PRO A 322 6.42 -6.40 -3.79
N HIS A 323 5.32 -5.76 -3.41
CA HIS A 323 5.36 -4.66 -2.44
C HIS A 323 5.88 -5.14 -1.07
N VAL A 324 5.32 -6.22 -0.53
CA VAL A 324 5.74 -6.76 0.77
C VAL A 324 7.19 -7.23 0.72
N LEU A 325 7.59 -7.92 -0.36
CA LEU A 325 8.97 -8.34 -0.58
C LEU A 325 9.93 -7.13 -0.63
N ALA A 326 9.56 -6.05 -1.31
CA ALA A 326 10.36 -4.84 -1.39
C ALA A 326 10.54 -4.18 -0.01
N ILE A 327 9.50 -4.16 0.82
CA ILE A 327 9.56 -3.61 2.18
C ILE A 327 10.45 -4.48 3.07
N ASP A 328 10.29 -5.80 3.06
CA ASP A 328 11.13 -6.72 3.84
C ASP A 328 12.62 -6.56 3.48
N LEU A 329 12.93 -6.55 2.18
CA LEU A 329 14.29 -6.33 1.68
C LEU A 329 14.81 -4.93 1.98
N ALA A 330 13.93 -3.91 2.07
CA ALA A 330 14.33 -2.57 2.47
C ALA A 330 14.82 -2.52 3.93
N PHE A 331 14.16 -3.21 4.84
CA PHE A 331 14.63 -3.36 6.22
C PHE A 331 15.96 -4.12 6.28
N GLU A 332 16.11 -5.21 5.51
CA GLU A 332 17.37 -5.97 5.44
C GLU A 332 18.52 -5.11 4.90
N SER A 333 18.28 -4.35 3.81
CA SER A 333 19.27 -3.48 3.19
C SER A 333 19.69 -2.33 4.10
N SER A 334 18.73 -1.72 4.78
CA SER A 334 19.00 -0.63 5.74
C SER A 334 19.69 -1.13 7.02
N GLY A 335 19.60 -2.43 7.33
CA GLY A 335 20.14 -3.02 8.55
C GLY A 335 19.43 -2.50 9.82
N GLY A 336 18.16 -2.14 9.70
CA GLY A 336 17.34 -1.49 10.72
C GLY A 336 17.04 -0.03 10.39
N ILE A 337 16.63 0.74 11.40
CA ILE A 337 16.21 2.14 11.24
C ILE A 337 17.26 3.05 11.87
N ALA A 338 17.79 4.00 11.08
CA ALA A 338 18.74 4.99 11.58
C ALA A 338 18.00 6.19 12.18
N THR A 339 18.42 6.67 13.32
CA THR A 339 17.88 7.90 13.92
C THR A 339 18.58 9.12 13.31
N ILE A 340 17.78 10.10 12.88
CA ILE A 340 18.28 11.42 12.45
C ILE A 340 18.63 12.21 13.71
N GLY A 341 19.85 12.79 13.75
CA GLY A 341 20.33 13.56 14.90
C GLY A 341 19.49 14.81 15.17
N PRO A 342 19.32 15.18 16.43
CA PRO A 342 18.49 16.34 16.83
C PRO A 342 18.93 17.66 16.19
N GLU A 343 20.20 17.76 15.78
CA GLU A 343 20.76 18.94 15.09
C GLU A 343 20.16 19.16 13.67
N HIS A 344 19.47 18.15 13.12
CA HIS A 344 18.81 18.20 11.83
C HIS A 344 17.28 18.25 11.96
N VAL A 345 16.78 18.33 13.21
CA VAL A 345 15.35 18.19 13.49
C VAL A 345 14.79 19.47 14.10
N ALA A 346 13.70 19.96 13.53
CA ALA A 346 12.92 21.09 14.06
C ALA A 346 11.53 20.63 14.50
N GLN A 347 10.95 21.38 15.45
CA GLN A 347 9.57 21.20 15.86
C GLN A 347 8.65 22.12 15.06
N GLY A 348 7.45 21.64 14.76
CA GLY A 348 6.43 22.36 14.03
C GLY A 348 5.03 21.99 14.48
N THR A 349 4.05 22.41 13.71
CA THR A 349 2.63 22.10 13.92
C THR A 349 2.05 21.52 12.63
N ALA A 350 1.44 20.36 12.72
CA ALA A 350 0.73 19.75 11.60
C ALA A 350 -0.58 20.49 11.30
N GLY A 351 -1.16 20.26 10.12
CA GLY A 351 -2.42 20.88 9.71
C GLY A 351 -3.61 20.59 10.64
N ASP A 352 -3.52 19.52 11.44
CA ASP A 352 -4.52 19.16 12.46
C ASP A 352 -4.26 19.80 13.84
N GLY A 353 -3.25 20.67 13.94
CA GLY A 353 -2.85 21.37 15.16
C GLY A 353 -1.99 20.56 16.12
N SER A 354 -1.65 19.30 15.81
CA SER A 354 -0.78 18.48 16.65
C SER A 354 0.71 18.76 16.41
N ALA A 355 1.55 18.40 17.38
CA ALA A 355 3.01 18.53 17.25
C ALA A 355 3.52 17.76 16.02
N LEU A 356 4.38 18.40 15.24
CA LEU A 356 5.01 17.85 14.03
C LEU A 356 6.53 17.88 14.20
N VAL A 357 7.17 16.77 13.92
CA VAL A 357 8.62 16.68 13.78
C VAL A 357 8.99 16.92 12.32
N ARG A 358 9.95 17.83 12.09
CA ARG A 358 10.44 18.17 10.74
C ARG A 358 11.93 17.90 10.63
N VAL A 359 12.35 17.37 9.49
CA VAL A 359 13.77 17.28 9.12
C VAL A 359 14.11 18.44 8.19
N GLU A 360 15.12 19.22 8.56
CA GLU A 360 15.52 20.39 7.79
C GLU A 360 15.96 20.01 6.37
N GLY A 361 15.46 20.73 5.37
CA GLY A 361 15.79 20.47 3.96
C GLY A 361 15.15 19.22 3.34
N MET A 362 14.28 18.49 4.04
CA MET A 362 13.69 17.23 3.56
C MET A 362 12.93 17.40 2.23
N GLU A 363 12.15 18.47 2.08
CA GLU A 363 11.43 18.72 0.82
C GLU A 363 12.39 18.85 -0.37
N GLY A 364 13.43 19.67 -0.22
CA GLY A 364 14.46 19.85 -1.26
C GLY A 364 15.15 18.53 -1.58
N LEU A 365 15.41 17.70 -0.56
CA LEU A 365 16.03 16.39 -0.73
C LEU A 365 15.13 15.41 -1.51
N LEU A 366 13.82 15.36 -1.20
CA LEU A 366 12.86 14.55 -1.95
C LEU A 366 12.77 14.97 -3.42
N ARG A 367 12.70 16.28 -3.68
CA ARG A 367 12.68 16.83 -5.06
C ARG A 367 13.97 16.50 -5.82
N GLN A 368 15.14 16.61 -5.17
CA GLN A 368 16.43 16.24 -5.78
C GLN A 368 16.51 14.73 -6.07
N ALA A 369 16.01 13.89 -5.16
CA ALA A 369 15.96 12.44 -5.37
C ALA A 369 15.06 12.08 -6.57
N LEU A 370 13.86 12.69 -6.67
CA LEU A 370 12.98 12.52 -7.82
C LEU A 370 13.66 12.91 -9.13
N ALA A 371 14.29 14.09 -9.16
CA ALA A 371 14.92 14.63 -10.37
C ALA A 371 16.15 13.80 -10.82
N SER A 372 17.00 13.39 -9.86
CA SER A 372 18.29 12.74 -10.16
C SER A 372 18.25 11.21 -10.14
N GLY A 373 17.26 10.60 -9.46
CA GLY A 373 17.23 9.17 -9.22
C GLY A 373 18.28 8.68 -8.21
N ARG A 374 18.76 9.58 -7.33
CA ARG A 374 19.81 9.29 -6.34
C ARG A 374 19.24 9.13 -4.94
N MET A 375 19.90 8.28 -4.14
CA MET A 375 19.57 8.04 -2.74
C MET A 375 19.94 9.24 -1.85
N PHE A 376 19.39 9.34 -0.64
CA PHE A 376 19.70 10.45 0.29
C PHE A 376 21.18 10.54 0.64
N SER A 377 21.85 9.40 0.86
CA SER A 377 23.29 9.35 1.09
C SER A 377 24.12 9.80 -0.12
N GLU A 378 23.66 9.50 -1.33
CA GLU A 378 24.31 9.91 -2.57
C GLU A 378 24.11 11.41 -2.86
N LEU A 379 23.05 12.00 -2.33
CA LEU A 379 22.77 13.44 -2.39
C LEU A 379 23.52 14.23 -1.31
N GLY A 380 24.22 13.55 -0.41
CA GLY A 380 25.03 14.17 0.62
C GLY A 380 24.24 14.67 1.83
N ALA A 381 23.05 14.13 2.11
CA ALA A 381 22.34 14.44 3.34
C ALA A 381 23.21 14.06 4.54
N PRO A 382 23.49 14.98 5.49
CA PRO A 382 24.55 14.78 6.50
C PRO A 382 24.24 13.66 7.50
N TRP A 383 22.98 13.31 7.64
CA TRP A 383 22.51 12.21 8.50
C TRP A 383 22.35 10.89 7.75
N ALA A 384 22.45 10.92 6.41
CA ALA A 384 22.24 9.73 5.60
C ALA A 384 23.49 8.84 5.56
N ARG A 385 23.26 7.54 5.46
CA ARG A 385 24.32 6.54 5.35
C ARG A 385 24.09 5.62 4.16
N ALA A 386 25.17 5.36 3.43
CA ALA A 386 25.13 4.44 2.30
C ALA A 386 24.81 3.01 2.78
N THR A 387 23.96 2.33 2.03
CA THR A 387 23.57 0.95 2.30
C THR A 387 23.94 0.04 1.14
N ARG A 388 23.77 -1.26 1.30
CA ARG A 388 24.05 -2.25 0.24
C ARG A 388 22.77 -2.91 -0.24
N PRO A 389 22.68 -3.26 -1.54
CA PRO A 389 21.54 -4.00 -2.05
C PRO A 389 21.48 -5.41 -1.42
N VAL A 390 20.25 -5.88 -1.20
CA VAL A 390 19.96 -7.26 -0.77
C VAL A 390 19.21 -7.96 -1.90
N ALA A 391 19.67 -9.14 -2.27
CA ALA A 391 19.08 -9.92 -3.36
C ALA A 391 17.73 -10.51 -2.95
N ALA A 392 16.77 -10.46 -3.86
CA ALA A 392 15.45 -11.07 -3.67
C ALA A 392 15.47 -12.59 -3.86
N ARG A 393 16.40 -13.09 -4.70
CA ARG A 393 16.51 -14.52 -4.98
C ARG A 393 16.77 -15.33 -3.72
N GLY A 394 15.88 -16.27 -3.42
CA GLY A 394 15.98 -17.13 -2.24
C GLY A 394 15.51 -16.47 -0.93
N TYR A 395 15.08 -15.22 -0.96
CA TYR A 395 14.51 -14.57 0.21
C TYR A 395 13.12 -15.15 0.51
N GLY A 396 12.92 -15.66 1.70
CA GLY A 396 11.69 -16.37 2.06
C GLY A 396 11.14 -16.06 3.42
N ARG A 397 11.87 -15.29 4.25
CA ARG A 397 11.47 -15.00 5.64
C ARG A 397 12.05 -13.67 6.12
N PHE A 398 11.19 -12.86 6.74
CA PHE A 398 11.55 -11.64 7.45
C PHE A 398 11.48 -11.86 8.99
N PRO A 399 12.42 -11.35 9.80
CA PRO A 399 13.73 -10.90 9.34
C PRO A 399 14.59 -12.08 8.87
N GLY A 400 15.43 -11.84 7.86
CA GLY A 400 16.25 -12.87 7.21
C GLY A 400 17.49 -13.27 8.01
N ASN A 401 17.88 -12.46 9.03
CA ASN A 401 19.03 -12.76 9.87
C ASN A 401 18.85 -12.24 11.32
N GLU A 402 19.61 -12.84 12.24
CA GLU A 402 19.53 -12.50 13.67
C GLU A 402 19.98 -11.08 13.99
N ALA A 403 20.92 -10.51 13.22
CA ALA A 403 21.40 -9.16 13.48
C ALA A 403 20.30 -8.13 13.24
N LEU A 404 19.52 -8.28 12.13
CA LEU A 404 18.35 -7.45 11.87
C LEU A 404 17.26 -7.69 12.92
N ALA A 405 17.01 -8.94 13.31
CA ALA A 405 16.03 -9.26 14.35
C ALA A 405 16.36 -8.51 15.66
N ARG A 406 17.63 -8.53 16.10
CA ARG A 406 18.09 -7.76 17.27
C ARG A 406 17.96 -6.24 17.06
N ALA A 407 18.35 -5.72 15.88
CA ALA A 407 18.26 -4.29 15.59
C ALA A 407 16.82 -3.76 15.62
N LEU A 408 15.83 -4.61 15.32
CA LEU A 408 14.41 -4.29 15.35
C LEU A 408 13.73 -4.64 16.70
N GLY A 409 14.52 -4.96 17.74
CA GLY A 409 14.00 -5.27 19.09
C GLY A 409 13.36 -6.66 19.18
N GLY A 410 13.73 -7.57 18.30
CA GLY A 410 13.40 -9.00 18.39
C GLY A 410 14.48 -9.74 19.16
N VAL A 411 14.10 -10.53 20.18
CA VAL A 411 14.97 -11.48 20.87
C VAL A 411 15.13 -12.74 20.03
#